data_b6b8243936fce4a78891173ad2a9eead
#
_entry.id   b6b8243936fce4a78891173ad2a9eead
#
_cell.length_a   1.000
_cell.length_b   1.000
_cell.length_c   1.000
_cell.angle_alpha   90.00
_cell.angle_beta   90.00
_cell.angle_gamma   90.00
#
_symmetry.space_group_name_H-M   'P 1'
#
loop_
_entity.id
_entity.type
_entity.pdbx_description
1 polymer ?
#
loop_
_entity_poly.entity_id
_entity_poly.type
_entity_poly.pdbx_seq_one_letter_code
_entity_poly.pdbx_strand_id
1 'polypeptide(L)'
;MSTLFSIWNTIQRKLFPVLEKELGPISEKEQEFIQIVSLLDLQSHMKEFRWRGFGRKRKDRASIAKAFVAKTVYKFETTDILIEYLNKCRNIRRLCGWESACQIPSKSTFSRAFTEFADSRLMDKIHEAMVIKHCGQKLAGHISRD
;
A
#
# COMPACT_ATOMS: atom_id res chain seq x y z
N MET A 1 12.76 -5.61 -21.70
CA MET A 1 12.93 -5.29 -20.28
C MET A 1 11.57 -5.15 -19.63
N SER A 2 11.36 -5.76 -18.48
CA SER A 2 10.05 -5.74 -17.85
C SER A 2 9.82 -4.42 -17.12
N THR A 3 8.54 -4.02 -17.02
CA THR A 3 8.14 -2.85 -16.24
C THR A 3 8.52 -3.01 -14.76
N LEU A 4 8.48 -4.24 -14.25
CA LEU A 4 8.88 -4.54 -12.87
C LEU A 4 10.35 -4.22 -12.62
N PHE A 5 11.22 -4.56 -13.56
CA PHE A 5 12.64 -4.24 -13.46
C PHE A 5 12.87 -2.73 -13.43
N SER A 6 12.15 -1.99 -14.26
CA SER A 6 12.25 -0.52 -14.29
C SER A 6 11.80 0.10 -12.97
N ILE A 7 10.70 -0.38 -12.41
CA ILE A 7 10.19 0.09 -11.11
C ILE A 7 11.20 -0.22 -10.01
N TRP A 8 11.73 -1.45 -9.99
CA TRP A 8 12.72 -1.87 -9.01
C TRP A 8 13.95 -0.98 -9.05
N ASN A 9 14.46 -0.74 -10.26
CA ASN A 9 15.64 0.09 -10.46
C ASN A 9 15.41 1.52 -9.98
N THR A 10 14.22 2.07 -10.25
CA THR A 10 13.84 3.40 -9.76
C THR A 10 13.80 3.44 -8.24
N ILE A 11 13.23 2.42 -7.60
CA ILE A 11 13.18 2.32 -6.14
C ILE A 11 14.58 2.32 -5.56
N GLN A 12 15.47 1.49 -6.10
CA GLN A 12 16.84 1.35 -5.61
C GLN A 12 17.66 2.63 -5.78
N ARG A 13 17.54 3.28 -6.91
CA ARG A 13 18.41 4.42 -7.24
C ARG A 13 17.87 5.76 -6.76
N LYS A 14 16.57 5.93 -6.72
CA LYS A 14 15.96 7.24 -6.43
C LYS A 14 15.19 7.28 -5.14
N LEU A 15 14.30 6.30 -4.93
CA LEU A 15 13.37 6.34 -3.81
C LEU A 15 14.06 6.04 -2.47
N PHE A 16 14.85 4.98 -2.39
CA PHE A 16 15.49 4.58 -1.13
C PHE A 16 16.41 5.67 -0.58
N PRO A 17 17.30 6.29 -1.38
CA PRO A 17 18.14 7.36 -0.83
C PRO A 17 17.34 8.55 -0.29
N VAL A 18 16.24 8.94 -0.95
CA VAL A 18 15.38 10.01 -0.47
C VAL A 18 14.71 9.63 0.84
N LEU A 19 14.17 8.42 0.92
CA LEU A 19 13.51 7.92 2.14
C LEU A 19 14.50 7.77 3.30
N GLU A 20 15.70 7.28 3.04
CA GLU A 20 16.73 7.17 4.09
C GLU A 20 17.12 8.52 4.67
N LYS A 21 17.15 9.56 3.84
CA LYS A 21 17.41 10.92 4.29
C LYS A 21 16.33 11.41 5.25
N GLU A 22 15.07 11.08 4.99
CA GLU A 22 13.93 11.52 5.79
C GLU A 22 13.68 10.64 7.02
N LEU A 23 13.89 9.33 6.89
CA LEU A 23 13.51 8.36 7.91
C LEU A 23 14.69 7.76 8.67
N GLY A 24 15.91 7.96 8.16
CA GLY A 24 17.10 7.27 8.66
C GLY A 24 17.26 5.91 8.00
N PRO A 25 18.11 5.02 8.55
CA PRO A 25 18.34 3.71 7.94
C PRO A 25 17.05 2.92 7.78
N ILE A 26 16.89 2.29 6.62
CA ILE A 26 15.69 1.52 6.26
C ILE A 26 16.00 0.03 6.41
N SER A 27 15.20 -0.68 7.22
CA SER A 27 15.35 -2.12 7.42
C SER A 27 14.91 -2.91 6.20
N GLU A 28 15.28 -4.20 6.14
CA GLU A 28 14.87 -5.08 5.03
C GLU A 28 13.34 -5.18 4.91
N LYS A 29 12.64 -5.29 6.05
CA LYS A 29 11.18 -5.35 6.06
C LYS A 29 10.56 -4.05 5.58
N GLU A 30 11.13 -2.92 5.95
CA GLU A 30 10.67 -1.62 5.46
C GLU A 30 10.90 -1.49 3.96
N GLN A 31 12.03 -1.98 3.44
CA GLN A 31 12.30 -2.02 2.00
C GLN A 31 11.26 -2.88 1.27
N GLU A 32 10.98 -4.06 1.79
CA GLU A 32 9.96 -4.96 1.24
C GLU A 32 8.59 -4.27 1.19
N PHE A 33 8.20 -3.61 2.27
CA PHE A 33 6.95 -2.85 2.34
C PHE A 33 6.89 -1.76 1.27
N ILE A 34 7.95 -0.96 1.15
CA ILE A 34 8.03 0.11 0.15
C ILE A 34 7.89 -0.44 -1.26
N GLN A 35 8.58 -1.54 -1.56
CA GLN A 35 8.51 -2.18 -2.87
C GLN A 35 7.09 -2.64 -3.21
N ILE A 36 6.43 -3.29 -2.28
CA ILE A 36 5.07 -3.81 -2.49
C ILE A 36 4.10 -2.65 -2.70
N VAL A 37 4.16 -1.61 -1.86
CA VAL A 37 3.30 -0.45 -2.01
C VAL A 37 3.51 0.23 -3.36
N SER A 38 4.77 0.35 -3.79
CA SER A 38 5.08 0.97 -5.08
C SER A 38 4.54 0.17 -6.26
N LEU A 39 4.57 -1.17 -6.16
CA LEU A 39 4.06 -2.05 -7.22
C LEU A 39 2.53 -2.03 -7.29
N LEU A 40 1.85 -1.92 -6.15
CA LEU A 40 0.39 -2.01 -6.10
C LEU A 40 -0.31 -0.77 -6.68
N ASP A 41 0.35 0.38 -6.70
CA ASP A 41 -0.23 1.63 -7.22
C ASP A 41 -1.59 1.94 -6.59
N LEU A 42 -1.63 1.95 -5.27
CA LEU A 42 -2.87 2.06 -4.51
C LEU A 42 -3.66 3.34 -4.83
N GLN A 43 -2.97 4.44 -5.13
CA GLN A 43 -3.65 5.72 -5.41
C GLN A 43 -4.61 5.63 -6.60
N SER A 44 -4.25 4.85 -7.61
CA SER A 44 -5.10 4.68 -8.80
C SER A 44 -6.44 4.02 -8.48
N HIS A 45 -6.51 3.29 -7.38
CA HIS A 45 -7.70 2.53 -6.98
C HIS A 45 -8.52 3.19 -5.88
N MET A 46 -8.15 4.42 -5.47
CA MET A 46 -8.76 5.07 -4.31
C MET A 46 -9.89 6.05 -4.66
N LYS A 47 -10.22 6.24 -5.92
CA LYS A 47 -11.22 7.23 -6.35
C LYS A 47 -12.58 7.03 -5.70
N GLU A 48 -13.06 5.81 -5.62
CA GLU A 48 -14.38 5.50 -5.04
C GLU A 48 -14.43 5.71 -3.52
N PHE A 49 -13.30 5.80 -2.87
CA PHE A 49 -13.21 5.96 -1.41
C PHE A 49 -12.99 7.41 -0.97
N ARG A 50 -12.89 8.34 -1.91
CA ARG A 50 -12.64 9.75 -1.59
C ARG A 50 -13.87 10.41 -0.99
N TRP A 51 -13.62 11.35 -0.06
CA TRP A 51 -14.68 12.18 0.51
C TRP A 51 -15.28 13.06 -0.59
N ARG A 52 -16.62 13.07 -0.65
CA ARG A 52 -17.36 13.78 -1.72
C ARG A 52 -17.88 15.15 -1.29
N GLY A 53 -17.44 15.67 -0.14
CA GLY A 53 -17.87 16.98 0.34
C GLY A 53 -19.12 16.98 1.21
N PHE A 54 -19.70 15.80 1.48
CA PHE A 54 -20.90 15.66 2.31
C PHE A 54 -20.57 14.97 3.62
N GLY A 55 -21.14 15.47 4.71
CA GLY A 55 -20.98 14.89 6.03
C GLY A 55 -19.56 15.03 6.58
N ARG A 56 -19.22 14.22 7.58
CA ARG A 56 -17.91 14.25 8.21
C ARG A 56 -16.84 13.79 7.23
N LYS A 57 -15.72 14.51 7.20
CA LYS A 57 -14.61 14.16 6.33
C LYS A 57 -14.09 12.76 6.69
N ARG A 58 -13.97 11.91 5.70
CA ARG A 58 -13.50 10.54 5.87
C ARG A 58 -11.99 10.53 6.09
N LYS A 59 -11.52 9.58 6.88
CA LYS A 59 -10.09 9.32 6.99
C LYS A 59 -9.57 8.83 5.64
N ASP A 60 -8.34 9.21 5.30
CA ASP A 60 -7.73 8.86 4.01
C ASP A 60 -7.65 7.34 3.85
N ARG A 61 -8.37 6.83 2.88
CA ARG A 61 -8.42 5.38 2.60
C ARG A 61 -7.11 4.86 2.00
N ALA A 62 -6.36 5.72 1.30
CA ALA A 62 -5.07 5.33 0.75
C ALA A 62 -4.08 4.98 1.87
N SER A 63 -4.04 5.78 2.93
CA SER A 63 -3.19 5.50 4.10
C SER A 63 -3.60 4.20 4.78
N ILE A 64 -4.92 3.96 4.91
CA ILE A 64 -5.44 2.74 5.52
C ILE A 64 -5.11 1.52 4.65
N ALA A 65 -5.18 1.65 3.33
CA ALA A 65 -4.79 0.57 2.40
C ALA A 65 -3.30 0.23 2.56
N LYS A 66 -2.45 1.24 2.70
CA LYS A 66 -1.02 1.02 2.96
C LYS A 66 -0.80 0.31 4.30
N ALA A 67 -1.56 0.66 5.32
CA ALA A 67 -1.49 -0.02 6.62
C ALA A 67 -1.93 -1.48 6.51
N PHE A 68 -2.92 -1.77 5.67
CA PHE A 68 -3.34 -3.14 5.38
C PHE A 68 -2.20 -3.94 4.74
N VAL A 69 -1.48 -3.33 3.81
CA VAL A 69 -0.29 -3.95 3.21
C VAL A 69 0.76 -4.23 4.29
N ALA A 70 1.00 -3.27 5.20
CA ALA A 70 1.93 -3.47 6.30
C ALA A 70 1.51 -4.65 7.18
N LYS A 71 0.22 -4.77 7.48
CA LYS A 71 -0.31 -5.90 8.24
C LYS A 71 0.05 -7.22 7.57
N THR A 72 -0.06 -7.30 6.27
CA THR A 72 0.26 -8.51 5.50
C THR A 72 1.77 -8.78 5.45
N VAL A 73 2.57 -7.77 5.15
CA VAL A 73 4.03 -7.90 5.04
C VAL A 73 4.66 -8.32 6.36
N TYR A 74 4.23 -7.70 7.46
CA TYR A 74 4.74 -7.99 8.79
C TYR A 74 4.02 -9.16 9.46
N LYS A 75 3.00 -9.72 8.80
CA LYS A 75 2.23 -10.88 9.28
C LYS A 75 1.59 -10.64 10.64
N PHE A 76 1.05 -9.45 10.85
CA PHE A 76 0.29 -9.14 12.06
C PHE A 76 -1.06 -9.89 12.03
N GLU A 77 -1.37 -10.60 13.07
CA GLU A 77 -2.59 -11.41 13.13
C GLU A 77 -3.85 -10.58 13.27
N THR A 78 -3.78 -9.45 13.97
CA THR A 78 -4.96 -8.64 14.27
C THR A 78 -4.72 -7.16 13.94
N THR A 79 -5.82 -6.42 13.80
CA THR A 79 -5.77 -4.98 13.63
C THR A 79 -5.22 -4.28 14.88
N ASP A 80 -5.49 -4.82 16.07
CA ASP A 80 -4.95 -4.27 17.32
C ASP A 80 -3.43 -4.29 17.30
N ILE A 81 -2.82 -5.38 16.84
CA ILE A 81 -1.36 -5.50 16.74
C ILE A 81 -0.83 -4.50 15.72
N LEU A 82 -1.52 -4.35 14.58
CA LEU A 82 -1.15 -3.36 13.57
C LEU A 82 -1.14 -1.95 14.16
N ILE A 83 -2.19 -1.57 14.87
CA ILE A 83 -2.32 -0.23 15.46
C ILE A 83 -1.21 0.00 16.48
N GLU A 84 -0.96 -0.97 17.33
CA GLU A 84 0.13 -0.90 18.31
C GLU A 84 1.47 -0.66 17.63
N TYR A 85 1.74 -1.41 16.57
CA TYR A 85 2.98 -1.26 15.81
C TYR A 85 3.09 0.13 15.18
N LEU A 86 2.00 0.63 14.60
CA LEU A 86 1.98 1.96 13.99
C LEU A 86 2.22 3.06 15.03
N ASN A 87 1.72 2.88 16.26
CA ASN A 87 1.98 3.83 17.35
C ASN A 87 3.44 3.86 17.76
N LYS A 88 4.11 2.72 17.76
CA LYS A 88 5.49 2.59 18.23
C LYS A 88 6.53 2.84 17.15
N CYS A 89 6.26 2.46 15.90
CA CYS A 89 7.23 2.51 14.82
C CYS A 89 7.00 3.69 13.90
N ARG A 90 7.78 4.74 14.11
CA ARG A 90 7.69 5.99 13.36
C ARG A 90 7.83 5.80 11.85
N ASN A 91 8.78 4.97 11.42
CA ASN A 91 9.05 4.82 9.99
C ASN A 91 7.86 4.27 9.22
N ILE A 92 7.27 3.18 9.70
CA ILE A 92 6.10 2.58 9.04
C ILE A 92 4.91 3.52 9.11
N ARG A 93 4.70 4.19 10.24
CA ARG A 93 3.62 5.17 10.38
C ARG A 93 3.75 6.27 9.33
N ARG A 94 4.95 6.83 9.16
CA ARG A 94 5.20 7.89 8.17
C ARG A 94 5.07 7.39 6.74
N LEU A 95 5.53 6.17 6.48
CA LEU A 95 5.39 5.56 5.16
C LEU A 95 3.93 5.34 4.78
N CYS A 96 3.06 5.08 5.75
CA CYS A 96 1.62 5.00 5.51
C CYS A 96 0.97 6.37 5.28
N GLY A 97 1.61 7.45 5.75
CA GLY A 97 1.11 8.80 5.55
C GLY A 97 0.73 9.54 6.83
N TRP A 98 1.04 8.98 8.00
CA TRP A 98 0.72 9.61 9.28
C TRP A 98 1.97 10.11 9.97
N GLU A 99 2.06 11.44 10.14
CA GLU A 99 3.24 12.06 10.77
C GLU A 99 3.29 11.82 12.27
N SER A 100 2.14 11.71 12.93
CA SER A 100 2.08 11.50 14.37
C SER A 100 1.09 10.39 14.73
N ALA A 101 1.25 9.84 15.93
CA ALA A 101 0.38 8.76 16.42
C ALA A 101 -1.08 9.19 16.54
N CYS A 102 -1.34 10.48 16.81
CA CYS A 102 -2.72 10.97 16.95
C CYS A 102 -3.49 10.99 15.62
N GLN A 103 -2.79 10.89 14.49
CA GLN A 103 -3.43 10.84 13.17
C GLN A 103 -3.89 9.43 12.80
N ILE A 104 -3.41 8.42 13.50
CA ILE A 104 -3.77 7.02 13.22
C ILE A 104 -5.25 6.82 13.52
N PRO A 105 -6.04 6.26 12.56
CA PRO A 105 -7.46 6.02 12.79
C PRO A 105 -7.72 5.02 13.90
N SER A 106 -8.94 5.04 14.44
CA SER A 106 -9.37 4.06 15.44
C SER A 106 -9.56 2.68 14.81
N LYS A 107 -9.60 1.65 15.65
CA LYS A 107 -9.86 0.28 15.21
C LYS A 107 -11.16 0.17 14.42
N SER A 108 -12.21 0.87 14.85
CA SER A 108 -13.49 0.85 14.14
C SER A 108 -13.40 1.45 12.75
N THR A 109 -12.59 2.50 12.58
CA THR A 109 -12.34 3.09 11.27
C THR A 109 -11.59 2.11 10.35
N PHE A 110 -10.58 1.42 10.87
CA PHE A 110 -9.89 0.37 10.13
C PHE A 110 -10.84 -0.72 9.70
N SER A 111 -11.69 -1.20 10.60
CA SER A 111 -12.66 -2.26 10.31
C SER A 111 -13.63 -1.85 9.21
N ARG A 112 -14.15 -0.63 9.28
CA ARG A 112 -15.04 -0.11 8.24
C ARG A 112 -14.34 -0.02 6.89
N ALA A 113 -13.09 0.48 6.88
CA ALA A 113 -12.33 0.59 5.65
C ALA A 113 -12.04 -0.78 5.04
N PHE A 114 -11.67 -1.76 5.85
CA PHE A 114 -11.41 -3.12 5.38
C PHE A 114 -12.68 -3.75 4.79
N THR A 115 -13.84 -3.50 5.39
CA THR A 115 -15.13 -3.94 4.85
C THR A 115 -15.39 -3.27 3.50
N GLU A 116 -15.16 -1.96 3.39
CA GLU A 116 -15.34 -1.25 2.12
C GLU A 116 -14.41 -1.82 1.04
N PHE A 117 -13.16 -2.11 1.38
CA PHE A 117 -12.22 -2.69 0.42
C PHE A 117 -12.67 -4.08 -0.03
N ALA A 118 -13.17 -4.89 0.88
CA ALA A 118 -13.68 -6.22 0.55
C ALA A 118 -14.93 -6.13 -0.34
N ASP A 119 -15.86 -5.26 -0.01
CA ASP A 119 -17.11 -5.09 -0.75
C ASP A 119 -16.85 -4.57 -2.17
N SER A 120 -15.86 -3.70 -2.33
CA SER A 120 -15.49 -3.16 -3.64
C SER A 120 -14.59 -4.10 -4.44
N ARG A 121 -14.17 -5.22 -3.84
CA ARG A 121 -13.22 -6.16 -4.43
C ARG A 121 -11.91 -5.49 -4.82
N LEU A 122 -11.43 -4.61 -3.96
CA LEU A 122 -10.22 -3.80 -4.21
C LEU A 122 -9.02 -4.67 -4.56
N MET A 123 -8.78 -5.75 -3.81
CA MET A 123 -7.63 -6.62 -4.05
C MET A 123 -7.70 -7.30 -5.41
N ASP A 124 -8.91 -7.70 -5.84
CA ASP A 124 -9.10 -8.29 -7.16
C ASP A 124 -8.80 -7.28 -8.27
N LYS A 125 -9.25 -6.04 -8.09
CA LYS A 125 -9.00 -4.95 -9.06
C LYS A 125 -7.51 -4.64 -9.15
N ILE A 126 -6.82 -4.58 -8.02
CA ILE A 126 -5.38 -4.33 -7.99
C ILE A 126 -4.63 -5.47 -8.67
N HIS A 127 -4.97 -6.71 -8.36
CA HIS A 127 -4.35 -7.88 -8.97
C HIS A 127 -4.54 -7.89 -10.48
N GLU A 128 -5.77 -7.64 -10.94
CA GLU A 128 -6.08 -7.58 -12.38
C GLU A 128 -5.26 -6.49 -13.07
N ALA A 129 -5.19 -5.30 -12.47
CA ALA A 129 -4.41 -4.19 -13.03
C ALA A 129 -2.93 -4.54 -13.11
N MET A 130 -2.38 -5.22 -12.09
CA MET A 130 -0.99 -5.65 -12.10
C MET A 130 -0.71 -6.67 -13.19
N VAL A 131 -1.61 -7.63 -13.38
CA VAL A 131 -1.47 -8.65 -14.44
C VAL A 131 -1.47 -7.96 -15.82
N ILE A 132 -2.39 -7.06 -16.06
CA ILE A 132 -2.46 -6.32 -17.32
C ILE A 132 -1.20 -5.49 -17.54
N LYS A 133 -0.78 -4.74 -16.53
CA LYS A 133 0.33 -3.79 -16.64
C LYS A 133 1.69 -4.48 -16.78
N HIS A 134 1.92 -5.55 -16.00
CA HIS A 134 3.26 -6.16 -15.88
C HIS A 134 3.40 -7.49 -16.59
N CYS A 135 2.31 -8.22 -16.80
CA CYS A 135 2.35 -9.58 -17.35
C CYS A 135 1.52 -9.75 -18.62
N GLY A 136 0.78 -8.72 -19.04
CA GLY A 136 -0.15 -8.82 -20.17
C GLY A 136 0.51 -9.31 -21.45
N GLN A 137 1.66 -8.77 -21.80
CA GLN A 137 2.38 -9.17 -23.00
C GLN A 137 2.89 -10.61 -22.94
N LYS A 138 3.35 -11.04 -21.76
CA LYS A 138 3.79 -12.42 -21.56
C LYS A 138 2.63 -13.40 -21.69
N LEU A 139 1.49 -13.05 -21.10
CA LEU A 139 0.30 -13.88 -21.18
C LEU A 139 -0.22 -13.98 -22.61
N ALA A 140 -0.25 -12.88 -23.32
CA ALA A 140 -0.65 -12.86 -24.73
C ALA A 140 0.28 -13.74 -25.57
N GLY A 141 1.59 -13.67 -25.31
CA GLY A 141 2.56 -14.52 -25.98
C GLY A 141 2.35 -15.99 -25.70
N HIS A 142 2.04 -16.36 -24.47
CA HIS A 142 1.75 -17.74 -24.07
C HIS A 142 0.47 -18.26 -24.71
N ILE A 143 -0.58 -17.46 -24.68
CA ILE A 143 -1.87 -17.84 -25.24
C ILE A 143 -1.75 -18.08 -26.75
N SER A 144 -1.00 -17.25 -27.45
CA SER A 144 -0.83 -17.40 -28.89
C SER A 144 0.02 -18.58 -29.31
N ARG A 145 0.74 -19.22 -28.37
CA ARG A 145 1.51 -20.44 -28.65
C ARG A 145 0.69 -21.72 -28.53
N ASP A 146 -0.39 -21.65 -27.79
CA ASP A 146 -1.28 -22.78 -27.60
C ASP A 146 -2.36 -22.81 -28.68
#